data_f5cf61c7cf530d2b90fb99af6c8cefca
#
_entry.id   f5cf61c7cf530d2b90fb99af6c8cefca
#
_cell.length_a   1.000
_cell.length_b   1.000
_cell.length_c   1.000
_cell.angle_alpha   90.00
_cell.angle_beta   90.00
_cell.angle_gamma   90.00
#
_symmetry.space_group_name_H-M   'P 1'
#
loop_
_entity.id
_entity.type
_entity.pdbx_description
1 polymer ?
#
loop_
_entity_poly.entity_id
_entity_poly.type
_entity_poly.pdbx_seq_one_letter_code
_entity_poly.pdbx_strand_id
1 'polypeptide(L)'
;MSQTLRNSLYGGGDSHIYYDLSIQNNDNAGSAPVPLVFEEIRSNPYLTNPDDYMMTVARFTLDTPSLPQWIPQIMTGQANVNKTVYSITLQYLGFQYQEYLLFSPSDLSAPTPAVPTTTQDLSTSYYYGMSYTKVMESVNSAFLNAVAGLNALVVLPLLTAPFMEFDPYTYQCILNAPQTAYASSLANPIKIFFNTPMYNLFSSFNSTYLGYTNITNGKNYQLTTYTNNNTTTIGGVIYLQFYQEFSTIPLWSPIQSIVFVSSLLPCSP
;
A
#
# COMPACT_ATOMS: atom_id res chain seq x y z
N MET A 1 22.70 -1.37 -22.78
CA MET A 1 21.68 -2.45 -22.66
C MET A 1 22.40 -3.79 -22.67
N SER A 2 22.37 -4.51 -21.57
CA SER A 2 22.80 -5.91 -21.56
C SER A 2 21.55 -6.77 -21.69
N GLN A 3 21.36 -7.38 -22.84
CA GLN A 3 20.25 -8.30 -23.10
C GLN A 3 20.80 -9.72 -22.96
N THR A 4 20.19 -10.51 -22.08
CA THR A 4 20.51 -11.93 -21.96
C THR A 4 19.39 -12.73 -22.63
N LEU A 5 19.68 -13.31 -23.75
CA LEU A 5 18.79 -14.20 -24.48
C LEU A 5 19.02 -15.63 -24.00
N ARG A 6 18.01 -16.25 -23.43
CA ARG A 6 18.00 -17.70 -23.20
C ARG A 6 17.04 -18.34 -24.17
N ASN A 7 17.60 -19.09 -25.12
CA ASN A 7 16.83 -19.92 -26.02
C ASN A 7 16.73 -21.31 -25.44
N SER A 8 15.53 -21.79 -25.20
CA SER A 8 15.29 -23.21 -25.00
C SER A 8 14.28 -23.68 -26.04
N LEU A 9 14.77 -24.41 -27.03
CA LEU A 9 13.94 -25.15 -27.95
C LEU A 9 13.53 -26.45 -27.25
N TYR A 10 12.27 -26.57 -26.86
CA TYR A 10 11.71 -27.86 -26.42
C TYR A 10 10.93 -28.46 -27.59
N GLY A 11 11.51 -29.51 -28.19
CA GLY A 11 10.83 -30.33 -29.19
C GLY A 11 9.76 -31.17 -28.51
N GLY A 12 8.54 -30.73 -28.59
CA GLY A 12 7.35 -31.53 -28.25
C GLY A 12 6.48 -31.62 -29.47
N GLY A 13 6.55 -32.70 -30.25
CA GLY A 13 5.68 -33.02 -31.38
C GLY A 13 5.61 -31.91 -32.46
N ASP A 14 5.46 -32.30 -33.69
CA ASP A 14 5.65 -31.51 -34.93
C ASP A 14 4.84 -30.18 -35.08
N SER A 15 4.19 -29.65 -34.03
CA SER A 15 3.25 -28.53 -34.16
C SER A 15 3.54 -27.30 -33.32
N HIS A 16 4.48 -27.34 -32.38
CA HIS A 16 4.70 -26.18 -31.50
C HIS A 16 6.19 -25.86 -31.32
N ILE A 17 6.54 -24.60 -31.52
CA ILE A 17 7.88 -24.07 -31.24
C ILE A 17 7.71 -23.02 -30.12
N TYR A 18 8.38 -23.23 -28.99
CA TYR A 18 8.39 -22.28 -27.88
C TYR A 18 9.65 -21.44 -27.94
N TYR A 19 9.45 -20.15 -27.79
CA TYR A 19 10.52 -19.17 -27.75
C TYR A 19 10.41 -18.33 -26.48
N ASP A 20 11.41 -18.42 -25.62
CA ASP A 20 11.47 -17.64 -24.38
C ASP A 20 12.28 -16.37 -24.61
N LEU A 21 11.69 -15.23 -24.31
CA LEU A 21 12.29 -13.91 -24.38
C LEU A 21 12.36 -13.29 -23.00
N SER A 22 13.54 -12.88 -22.56
CA SER A 22 13.73 -12.10 -21.34
C SER A 22 14.30 -10.73 -21.69
N ILE A 23 13.57 -9.68 -21.32
CA ILE A 23 13.96 -8.28 -21.49
C ILE A 23 14.23 -7.69 -20.12
N GLN A 24 15.46 -7.20 -19.91
CA GLN A 24 15.81 -6.50 -18.67
C GLN A 24 16.23 -5.06 -19.01
N ASN A 25 15.64 -4.09 -18.35
CA ASN A 25 16.09 -2.71 -18.41
C ASN A 25 17.10 -2.48 -17.28
N ASN A 26 18.38 -2.41 -17.63
CA ASN A 26 19.46 -2.09 -16.67
C ASN A 26 19.87 -0.60 -16.74
N ASP A 27 19.10 0.24 -17.41
CA ASP A 27 19.43 1.64 -17.63
C ASP A 27 18.78 2.50 -16.55
N ASN A 28 19.53 2.72 -15.46
CA ASN A 28 19.12 3.59 -14.34
C ASN A 28 19.42 5.07 -14.59
N ALA A 29 19.82 5.46 -15.80
CA ALA A 29 20.39 6.77 -16.10
C ALA A 29 19.41 7.73 -16.76
N GLY A 30 18.13 7.75 -16.40
CA GLY A 30 17.24 8.71 -17.02
C GLY A 30 15.97 8.99 -16.24
N SER A 31 15.57 10.25 -16.27
CA SER A 31 14.32 10.75 -15.67
C SER A 31 13.06 10.44 -16.49
N ALA A 32 13.18 9.72 -17.61
CA ALA A 32 12.04 9.34 -18.44
C ALA A 32 11.97 7.80 -18.57
N PRO A 33 10.77 7.19 -18.54
CA PRO A 33 10.63 5.78 -18.80
C PRO A 33 11.12 5.46 -20.21
N VAL A 34 12.13 4.59 -20.31
CA VAL A 34 12.63 4.12 -21.59
C VAL A 34 11.76 2.98 -22.05
N PRO A 35 11.13 3.07 -23.26
CA PRO A 35 10.35 1.97 -23.78
C PRO A 35 11.25 0.74 -23.96
N LEU A 36 10.79 -0.42 -23.47
CA LEU A 36 11.45 -1.70 -23.70
C LEU A 36 11.19 -2.12 -25.13
N VAL A 37 12.16 -1.88 -25.99
CA VAL A 37 12.11 -2.32 -27.41
C VAL A 37 13.10 -3.45 -27.57
N PHE A 38 12.62 -4.54 -28.11
CA PHE A 38 13.44 -5.67 -28.49
C PHE A 38 13.30 -5.97 -29.97
N GLU A 39 14.40 -6.09 -30.64
CA GLU A 39 14.47 -6.48 -32.05
C GLU A 39 15.59 -7.50 -32.20
N GLU A 40 15.30 -8.68 -32.74
CA GLU A 40 16.29 -9.69 -33.08
C GLU A 40 16.16 -10.06 -34.56
N ILE A 41 17.23 -9.81 -35.31
CA ILE A 41 17.35 -10.22 -36.70
C ILE A 41 18.27 -11.42 -36.77
N ARG A 42 17.77 -12.54 -37.31
CA ARG A 42 18.55 -13.75 -37.48
C ARG A 42 18.86 -14.03 -38.95
N SER A 43 20.08 -14.51 -39.18
CA SER A 43 20.51 -14.94 -40.51
C SER A 43 19.84 -16.26 -40.95
N ASN A 44 19.46 -17.11 -39.99
CA ASN A 44 18.79 -18.38 -40.28
C ASN A 44 17.38 -18.36 -39.72
N PRO A 45 16.36 -18.58 -40.57
CA PRO A 45 14.97 -18.64 -40.11
C PRO A 45 14.72 -19.88 -39.25
N TYR A 46 13.90 -19.75 -38.22
CA TYR A 46 13.45 -20.91 -37.40
C TYR A 46 12.42 -21.76 -38.12
N LEU A 47 11.66 -21.16 -39.01
CA LEU A 47 10.55 -21.76 -39.69
C LEU A 47 10.92 -21.92 -41.16
N THR A 48 10.73 -23.13 -41.69
CA THR A 48 10.95 -23.40 -43.13
C THR A 48 9.88 -22.71 -43.98
N ASN A 49 8.65 -22.71 -43.49
CA ASN A 49 7.50 -22.02 -44.12
C ASN A 49 6.71 -21.27 -43.03
N PRO A 50 6.97 -19.97 -42.80
CA PRO A 50 6.32 -19.23 -41.74
C PRO A 50 4.79 -19.09 -41.92
N ASP A 51 4.27 -19.20 -43.13
CA ASP A 51 2.84 -19.10 -43.41
C ASP A 51 2.01 -20.25 -42.83
N ASP A 52 2.67 -21.35 -42.47
CA ASP A 52 2.02 -22.51 -41.84
C ASP A 52 1.89 -22.37 -40.31
N TYR A 53 2.39 -21.27 -39.74
CA TYR A 53 2.45 -21.08 -38.29
C TYR A 53 1.69 -19.83 -37.85
N MET A 54 1.11 -19.93 -36.68
CA MET A 54 0.54 -18.81 -35.96
C MET A 54 1.38 -18.50 -34.73
N MET A 55 1.71 -17.24 -34.48
CA MET A 55 2.45 -16.80 -33.32
C MET A 55 1.50 -16.23 -32.28
N THR A 56 1.66 -16.68 -31.05
CA THR A 56 0.89 -16.14 -29.91
C THR A 56 1.76 -16.04 -28.67
N VAL A 57 1.41 -15.16 -27.75
CA VAL A 57 2.03 -15.10 -26.42
C VAL A 57 1.36 -16.13 -25.53
N ALA A 58 2.06 -17.24 -25.27
CA ALA A 58 1.55 -18.30 -24.40
C ALA A 58 1.65 -17.95 -22.91
N ARG A 59 2.66 -17.16 -22.53
CA ARG A 59 2.89 -16.73 -21.16
C ARG A 59 3.62 -15.39 -21.14
N PHE A 60 3.16 -14.50 -20.27
CA PHE A 60 3.84 -13.28 -19.91
C PHE A 60 4.21 -13.31 -18.43
N THR A 61 5.44 -12.97 -18.10
CA THR A 61 5.93 -12.86 -16.74
C THR A 61 6.55 -11.49 -16.56
N LEU A 62 6.10 -10.77 -15.54
CA LEU A 62 6.68 -9.49 -15.13
C LEU A 62 7.32 -9.66 -13.76
N ASP A 63 8.53 -9.15 -13.60
CA ASP A 63 9.16 -9.07 -12.30
C ASP A 63 8.51 -7.93 -11.50
N THR A 64 7.83 -8.28 -10.41
CA THR A 64 6.99 -7.37 -9.64
C THR A 64 7.62 -6.70 -8.41
N PRO A 65 8.88 -6.95 -7.99
CA PRO A 65 9.49 -6.26 -6.86
C PRO A 65 9.55 -4.74 -6.99
N SER A 66 9.48 -4.23 -8.22
CA SER A 66 9.47 -2.79 -8.49
C SER A 66 8.07 -2.15 -8.48
N LEU A 67 7.00 -2.95 -8.31
CA LEU A 67 5.64 -2.42 -8.22
C LEU A 67 5.35 -1.97 -6.79
N PRO A 68 4.84 -0.74 -6.61
CA PRO A 68 4.50 -0.26 -5.29
C PRO A 68 3.31 -1.02 -4.71
N GLN A 69 3.43 -1.40 -3.45
CA GLN A 69 2.36 -2.02 -2.68
C GLN A 69 1.38 -0.96 -2.14
N TRP A 70 1.86 0.26 -1.98
CA TRP A 70 1.08 1.40 -1.54
C TRP A 70 1.56 2.68 -2.22
N ILE A 71 0.62 3.47 -2.71
CA ILE A 71 0.87 4.85 -3.13
C ILE A 71 -0.06 5.74 -2.31
N PRO A 72 0.48 6.54 -1.36
CA PRO A 72 -0.34 7.40 -0.52
C PRO A 72 -0.98 8.51 -1.32
N GLN A 73 -2.20 8.90 -0.93
CA GLN A 73 -2.80 10.13 -1.39
C GLN A 73 -2.24 11.30 -0.58
N ILE A 74 -1.59 12.24 -1.24
CA ILE A 74 -0.96 13.40 -0.63
C ILE A 74 -1.97 14.56 -0.56
N MET A 75 -1.94 15.26 0.56
CA MET A 75 -2.79 16.43 0.76
C MET A 75 -2.28 17.60 -0.10
N THR A 76 -3.15 18.13 -0.95
CA THR A 76 -2.81 19.26 -1.83
C THR A 76 -2.70 20.57 -1.07
N GLY A 77 -1.87 21.49 -1.57
CA GLY A 77 -1.77 22.84 -1.02
C GLY A 77 -1.14 22.95 0.39
N GLN A 78 -0.44 21.90 0.85
CA GLN A 78 0.26 21.91 2.14
C GLN A 78 1.76 22.17 1.94
N ALA A 79 2.42 22.73 2.96
CA ALA A 79 3.86 22.95 2.90
C ALA A 79 4.68 21.65 2.94
N ASN A 80 4.14 20.59 3.58
CA ASN A 80 4.82 19.31 3.73
C ASN A 80 4.37 18.34 2.63
N VAL A 81 5.30 17.98 1.73
CA VAL A 81 5.07 17.05 0.60
C VAL A 81 4.70 15.65 1.05
N ASN A 82 4.99 15.28 2.31
CA ASN A 82 4.73 13.95 2.87
C ASN A 82 3.42 13.88 3.67
N LYS A 83 2.71 15.01 3.80
CA LYS A 83 1.44 15.02 4.54
C LYS A 83 0.36 14.36 3.69
N THR A 84 -0.13 13.23 4.17
CA THR A 84 -1.18 12.46 3.48
C THR A 84 -2.58 12.95 3.87
N VAL A 85 -3.61 12.47 3.17
CA VAL A 85 -5.02 12.74 3.51
C VAL A 85 -5.55 11.84 4.63
N TYR A 86 -4.78 10.83 5.04
CA TYR A 86 -5.19 9.85 6.05
C TYR A 86 -4.96 10.41 7.44
N SER A 87 -5.95 10.29 8.33
CA SER A 87 -5.80 10.77 9.71
C SER A 87 -6.42 9.86 10.74
N ILE A 88 -5.82 9.90 11.93
CA ILE A 88 -6.28 9.26 13.15
C ILE A 88 -6.68 10.36 14.11
N THR A 89 -7.85 10.24 14.76
CA THR A 89 -8.25 11.13 15.85
C THR A 89 -8.42 10.32 17.11
N LEU A 90 -7.83 10.78 18.20
CA LEU A 90 -8.09 10.25 19.53
C LEU A 90 -8.96 11.23 20.32
N GLN A 91 -9.88 10.68 21.12
CA GLN A 91 -10.77 11.48 21.96
C GLN A 91 -10.82 10.94 23.39
N TYR A 92 -10.70 11.80 24.38
CA TYR A 92 -10.83 11.49 25.79
C TYR A 92 -11.48 12.65 26.54
N LEU A 93 -12.52 12.37 27.37
CA LEU A 93 -13.26 13.37 28.18
C LEU A 93 -13.68 14.63 27.40
N GLY A 94 -14.07 14.47 26.15
CA GLY A 94 -14.48 15.59 25.28
C GLY A 94 -13.35 16.28 24.52
N PHE A 95 -12.09 16.14 24.96
CA PHE A 95 -10.92 16.63 24.23
C PHE A 95 -10.59 15.70 23.07
N GLN A 96 -10.09 16.26 21.98
CA GLN A 96 -9.71 15.47 20.80
C GLN A 96 -8.44 16.03 20.17
N TYR A 97 -7.66 15.13 19.56
CA TYR A 97 -6.50 15.48 18.78
C TYR A 97 -6.46 14.65 17.52
N GLN A 98 -6.32 15.31 16.36
CA GLN A 98 -6.24 14.69 15.04
C GLN A 98 -4.81 14.76 14.54
N GLU A 99 -4.26 13.62 14.14
CA GLU A 99 -2.94 13.50 13.54
C GLU A 99 -3.05 12.90 12.14
N TYR A 100 -2.33 13.48 11.19
CA TYR A 100 -2.25 12.98 9.82
C TYR A 100 -1.04 12.06 9.66
N LEU A 101 -1.20 10.99 8.91
CA LEU A 101 -0.09 10.15 8.55
C LEU A 101 0.91 10.96 7.71
N LEU A 102 2.18 10.84 8.05
CA LEU A 102 3.27 11.33 7.23
C LEU A 102 3.88 10.17 6.46
N PHE A 103 3.97 10.34 5.15
CA PHE A 103 4.64 9.38 4.30
C PHE A 103 6.16 9.44 4.54
N SER A 104 6.80 8.27 4.60
CA SER A 104 8.26 8.15 4.62
C SER A 104 8.69 7.43 3.35
N PRO A 105 9.46 8.08 2.45
CA PRO A 105 9.87 7.47 1.20
C PRO A 105 10.72 6.22 1.45
N SER A 106 10.48 5.17 0.66
CA SER A 106 11.29 3.94 0.70
C SER A 106 12.61 4.13 -0.03
N ASP A 107 12.61 4.93 -1.09
CA ASP A 107 13.80 5.30 -1.84
C ASP A 107 14.20 6.75 -1.50
N LEU A 108 15.26 6.88 -0.71
CA LEU A 108 15.82 8.19 -0.33
C LEU A 108 16.61 8.86 -1.45
N SER A 109 16.92 8.15 -2.54
CA SER A 109 17.60 8.70 -3.71
C SER A 109 16.63 9.33 -4.71
N ALA A 110 15.34 9.02 -4.60
CA ALA A 110 14.31 9.61 -5.45
C ALA A 110 14.19 11.12 -5.20
N PRO A 111 14.14 11.95 -6.25
CA PRO A 111 13.99 13.39 -6.09
C PRO A 111 12.69 13.73 -5.35
N THR A 112 12.78 14.59 -4.35
CA THR A 112 11.59 15.09 -3.65
C THR A 112 10.71 15.89 -4.62
N PRO A 113 9.46 15.48 -4.84
CA PRO A 113 8.57 16.19 -5.76
C PRO A 113 8.11 17.52 -5.17
N ALA A 114 7.58 18.38 -6.03
CA ALA A 114 6.85 19.56 -5.57
C ALA A 114 5.55 19.15 -4.87
N VAL A 115 5.10 19.98 -3.92
CA VAL A 115 3.79 19.78 -3.29
C VAL A 115 2.69 19.79 -4.35
N PRO A 116 1.81 18.80 -4.40
CA PRO A 116 0.68 18.81 -5.31
C PRO A 116 -0.23 20.02 -5.04
N THR A 117 -0.54 20.79 -6.07
CA THR A 117 -1.48 21.93 -5.96
C THR A 117 -2.91 21.51 -6.25
N THR A 118 -3.13 20.69 -7.26
CA THR A 118 -4.44 20.18 -7.69
C THR A 118 -4.48 18.67 -7.82
N THR A 119 -3.47 18.09 -8.47
CA THR A 119 -3.36 16.65 -8.73
C THR A 119 -2.00 16.14 -8.28
N GLN A 120 -1.97 14.94 -7.75
CA GLN A 120 -0.73 14.25 -7.41
C GLN A 120 -0.20 13.51 -8.63
N ASP A 121 1.09 13.65 -8.91
CA ASP A 121 1.78 12.83 -9.89
C ASP A 121 2.04 11.43 -9.29
N LEU A 122 1.33 10.43 -9.80
CA LEU A 122 1.47 9.04 -9.38
C LEU A 122 2.62 8.31 -10.10
N SER A 123 3.27 8.94 -11.08
CA SER A 123 4.41 8.35 -11.80
C SER A 123 5.74 8.51 -11.06
N THR A 124 5.81 9.40 -10.09
CA THR A 124 7.03 9.61 -9.30
C THR A 124 7.27 8.45 -8.34
N SER A 125 8.45 7.82 -8.42
CA SER A 125 8.86 6.75 -7.53
C SER A 125 9.03 7.19 -6.07
N TYR A 126 9.10 8.49 -5.82
CA TYR A 126 9.19 9.04 -4.47
C TYR A 126 8.09 8.54 -3.54
N TYR A 127 6.84 8.44 -4.06
CA TYR A 127 5.70 7.99 -3.26
C TYR A 127 5.45 6.47 -3.31
N TYR A 128 6.38 5.70 -3.85
CA TYR A 128 6.22 4.25 -3.94
C TYR A 128 6.54 3.58 -2.60
N GLY A 129 5.51 3.12 -1.91
CA GLY A 129 5.62 2.28 -0.73
C GLY A 129 5.85 0.83 -1.13
N MET A 130 7.08 0.33 -0.94
CA MET A 130 7.50 -1.01 -1.34
C MET A 130 7.30 -2.07 -0.24
N SER A 131 6.74 -1.68 0.90
CA SER A 131 6.60 -2.59 2.04
C SER A 131 5.38 -2.24 2.88
N TYR A 132 4.59 -3.25 3.24
CA TYR A 132 3.48 -3.10 4.19
C TYR A 132 3.96 -2.68 5.58
N THR A 133 5.16 -3.10 5.98
CA THR A 133 5.78 -2.68 7.24
C THR A 133 5.97 -1.16 7.28
N LYS A 134 6.38 -0.55 6.19
CA LYS A 134 6.52 0.92 6.10
C LYS A 134 5.19 1.66 6.25
N VAL A 135 4.12 1.09 5.72
CA VAL A 135 2.78 1.64 5.94
C VAL A 135 2.41 1.58 7.42
N MET A 136 2.64 0.42 8.07
CA MET A 136 2.38 0.26 9.51
C MET A 136 3.24 1.22 10.36
N GLU A 137 4.52 1.42 10.03
CA GLU A 137 5.38 2.41 10.70
C GLU A 137 4.78 3.82 10.65
N SER A 138 4.25 4.24 9.48
CA SER A 138 3.60 5.55 9.34
C SER A 138 2.33 5.67 10.17
N VAL A 139 1.51 4.61 10.20
CA VAL A 139 0.30 4.53 11.04
C VAL A 139 0.67 4.60 12.52
N ASN A 140 1.66 3.82 12.94
CA ASN A 140 2.09 3.75 14.34
C ASN A 140 2.71 5.06 14.83
N SER A 141 3.46 5.74 13.96
CA SER A 141 3.96 7.10 14.25
C SER A 141 2.83 8.09 14.45
N ALA A 142 1.76 8.00 13.64
CA ALA A 142 0.58 8.85 13.81
C ALA A 142 -0.16 8.56 15.12
N PHE A 143 -0.26 7.28 15.55
CA PHE A 143 -0.81 6.94 16.86
C PHE A 143 0.01 7.52 18.01
N LEU A 144 1.34 7.41 17.96
CA LEU A 144 2.24 7.99 18.97
C LEU A 144 2.07 9.51 19.07
N ASN A 145 2.05 10.19 17.94
CA ASN A 145 1.88 11.64 17.88
C ASN A 145 0.48 12.05 18.37
N ALA A 146 -0.55 11.29 18.01
CA ALA A 146 -1.93 11.56 18.45
C ALA A 146 -2.06 11.42 19.99
N VAL A 147 -1.42 10.41 20.60
CA VAL A 147 -1.38 10.28 22.07
C VAL A 147 -0.65 11.46 22.70
N ALA A 148 0.52 11.83 22.18
CA ALA A 148 1.29 12.98 22.69
C ALA A 148 0.49 14.29 22.58
N GLY A 149 -0.15 14.53 21.42
CA GLY A 149 -0.96 15.70 21.17
C GLY A 149 -2.21 15.76 22.07
N LEU A 150 -2.90 14.63 22.25
CA LEU A 150 -4.07 14.56 23.15
C LEU A 150 -3.65 14.75 24.62
N ASN A 151 -2.52 14.17 25.04
CA ASN A 151 -2.01 14.32 26.40
C ASN A 151 -1.62 15.78 26.72
N ALA A 152 -1.22 16.57 25.71
CA ALA A 152 -1.01 18.01 25.89
C ALA A 152 -2.29 18.80 26.17
N LEU A 153 -3.48 18.25 25.83
CA LEU A 153 -4.78 18.87 26.03
C LEU A 153 -5.46 18.38 27.32
N VAL A 154 -5.24 17.12 27.68
CA VAL A 154 -5.87 16.46 28.84
C VAL A 154 -4.98 15.32 29.33
N VAL A 155 -4.83 15.18 30.65
CA VAL A 155 -4.03 14.10 31.25
C VAL A 155 -4.68 12.74 30.89
N LEU A 156 -3.95 11.90 30.19
CA LEU A 156 -4.41 10.57 29.79
C LEU A 156 -4.18 9.53 30.90
N PRO A 157 -5.04 8.49 30.99
CA PRO A 157 -4.87 7.41 31.96
C PRO A 157 -3.65 6.54 31.66
N LEU A 158 -3.21 6.51 30.40
CA LEU A 158 -2.02 5.78 29.94
C LEU A 158 -1.43 6.49 28.71
N LEU A 159 -0.11 6.62 28.67
CA LEU A 159 0.62 7.24 27.55
C LEU A 159 1.03 6.23 26.46
N THR A 160 0.79 4.95 26.70
CA THR A 160 1.09 3.91 25.71
C THR A 160 0.10 4.00 24.55
N ALA A 161 0.61 4.20 23.36
CA ALA A 161 -0.21 4.32 22.16
C ALA A 161 -0.73 2.96 21.67
N PRO A 162 -1.89 2.92 21.00
CA PRO A 162 -2.25 1.81 20.13
C PRO A 162 -1.23 1.66 19.00
N PHE A 163 -1.17 0.49 18.41
CA PHE A 163 -0.35 0.26 17.22
C PHE A 163 -1.00 -0.78 16.31
N MET A 164 -0.63 -0.74 15.03
CA MET A 164 -1.08 -1.71 14.03
C MET A 164 0.07 -2.60 13.60
N GLU A 165 -0.26 -3.86 13.37
CA GLU A 165 0.61 -4.87 12.79
C GLU A 165 0.01 -5.40 11.50
N PHE A 166 0.87 -5.84 10.59
CA PHE A 166 0.50 -6.54 9.40
C PHE A 166 0.82 -8.02 9.54
N ASP A 167 -0.18 -8.88 9.35
CA ASP A 167 0.00 -10.33 9.34
C ASP A 167 0.26 -10.81 7.89
N PRO A 168 1.47 -11.29 7.60
CA PRO A 168 1.83 -11.74 6.26
C PRO A 168 1.16 -13.07 5.84
N TYR A 169 0.55 -13.81 6.79
CA TYR A 169 -0.12 -15.06 6.48
C TYR A 169 -1.57 -14.86 6.05
N THR A 170 -2.28 -13.97 6.73
CA THR A 170 -3.68 -13.67 6.43
C THR A 170 -3.84 -12.44 5.53
N TYR A 171 -2.77 -11.67 5.33
CA TYR A 171 -2.80 -10.36 4.65
C TYR A 171 -3.78 -9.38 5.30
N GLN A 172 -3.93 -9.47 6.60
CA GLN A 172 -4.81 -8.61 7.39
C GLN A 172 -4.00 -7.71 8.32
N CYS A 173 -4.58 -6.59 8.69
CA CYS A 173 -4.03 -5.75 9.74
C CYS A 173 -4.67 -6.07 11.09
N ILE A 174 -3.88 -5.94 12.15
CA ILE A 174 -4.29 -6.15 13.53
C ILE A 174 -4.08 -4.83 14.28
N LEU A 175 -5.15 -4.29 14.86
CA LEU A 175 -5.05 -3.14 15.75
C LEU A 175 -4.86 -3.65 17.18
N ASN A 176 -3.77 -3.24 17.81
CA ASN A 176 -3.45 -3.51 19.20
C ASN A 176 -3.74 -2.25 20.04
N ALA A 177 -4.69 -2.30 20.95
CA ALA A 177 -5.04 -1.16 21.80
C ALA A 177 -4.88 -1.52 23.28
N PRO A 178 -4.16 -0.70 24.10
CA PRO A 178 -4.00 -0.94 25.52
C PRO A 178 -5.34 -1.09 26.24
N GLN A 179 -5.58 -2.25 26.88
CA GLN A 179 -6.86 -2.60 27.50
C GLN A 179 -7.29 -1.57 28.55
N THR A 180 -6.35 -1.13 29.40
CA THR A 180 -6.63 -0.26 30.55
C THR A 180 -7.03 1.17 30.18
N ALA A 181 -6.83 1.58 28.92
CA ALA A 181 -7.14 2.93 28.45
C ALA A 181 -8.19 2.97 27.32
N TYR A 182 -8.26 1.90 26.51
CA TYR A 182 -9.05 1.93 25.27
C TYR A 182 -10.27 0.99 25.27
N ALA A 183 -10.39 0.04 26.25
CA ALA A 183 -11.51 -0.88 26.29
C ALA A 183 -12.83 -0.12 26.43
N SER A 184 -13.80 -0.41 25.56
CA SER A 184 -15.12 0.25 25.58
C SER A 184 -15.94 -0.03 26.85
N SER A 185 -15.55 -1.02 27.64
CA SER A 185 -16.14 -1.32 28.96
C SER A 185 -15.71 -0.37 30.06
N LEU A 186 -14.70 0.47 29.85
CA LEU A 186 -14.26 1.49 30.80
C LEU A 186 -15.29 2.62 30.91
N ALA A 187 -15.38 3.25 32.08
CA ALA A 187 -16.25 4.41 32.27
C ALA A 187 -15.93 5.57 31.32
N ASN A 188 -14.65 5.79 31.05
CA ASN A 188 -14.14 6.81 30.13
C ASN A 188 -13.02 6.22 29.29
N PRO A 189 -13.32 5.50 28.19
CA PRO A 189 -12.29 4.99 27.31
C PRO A 189 -11.74 6.10 26.40
N ILE A 190 -10.47 5.99 26.02
CA ILE A 190 -9.93 6.75 24.88
C ILE A 190 -10.54 6.14 23.62
N LYS A 191 -11.22 6.95 22.82
CA LYS A 191 -11.86 6.54 21.57
C LYS A 191 -10.92 6.78 20.39
N ILE A 192 -10.94 5.86 19.44
CA ILE A 192 -10.14 5.91 18.21
C ILE A 192 -11.08 6.18 17.04
N PHE A 193 -10.75 7.17 16.22
CA PHE A 193 -11.50 7.48 15.01
C PHE A 193 -10.56 7.54 13.80
N PHE A 194 -11.09 7.11 12.67
CA PHE A 194 -10.49 7.31 11.37
C PHE A 194 -11.32 8.29 10.55
N ASN A 195 -10.66 9.13 9.74
CA ASN A 195 -11.35 9.84 8.68
C ASN A 195 -11.66 8.87 7.53
N THR A 196 -12.51 9.29 6.59
CA THR A 196 -12.94 8.42 5.47
C THR A 196 -11.79 7.86 4.66
N PRO A 197 -10.78 8.63 4.23
CA PRO A 197 -9.63 8.06 3.51
C PRO A 197 -8.89 6.97 4.31
N MET A 198 -8.63 7.23 5.60
CA MET A 198 -7.95 6.26 6.47
C MET A 198 -8.78 4.99 6.64
N TYR A 199 -10.09 5.15 6.86
CA TYR A 199 -10.98 4.00 7.01
C TYR A 199 -11.04 3.15 5.74
N ASN A 200 -10.99 3.76 4.55
CA ASN A 200 -10.99 3.02 3.30
C ASN A 200 -9.79 2.09 3.15
N LEU A 201 -8.62 2.44 3.71
CA LEU A 201 -7.46 1.54 3.75
C LEU A 201 -7.69 0.34 4.68
N PHE A 202 -8.53 0.49 5.71
CA PHE A 202 -8.75 -0.49 6.77
C PHE A 202 -10.22 -0.81 6.98
N SER A 203 -11.02 -0.80 5.91
CA SER A 203 -12.50 -0.78 5.95
C SER A 203 -13.15 -2.01 6.58
N SER A 204 -12.40 -3.09 6.82
CA SER A 204 -12.93 -4.30 7.46
C SER A 204 -12.76 -4.33 8.98
N PHE A 205 -12.23 -3.29 9.61
CA PHE A 205 -12.32 -3.16 11.06
C PHE A 205 -13.74 -2.85 11.50
N ASN A 206 -14.18 -3.48 12.59
CA ASN A 206 -15.48 -3.18 13.19
C ASN A 206 -15.51 -1.71 13.65
N SER A 207 -16.48 -0.97 13.15
CA SER A 207 -16.58 0.47 13.40
C SER A 207 -18.02 0.96 13.35
N THR A 208 -18.24 2.13 13.94
CA THR A 208 -19.50 2.88 13.82
C THR A 208 -19.28 4.10 12.94
N TYR A 209 -20.04 4.20 11.86
CA TYR A 209 -20.06 5.39 11.02
C TYR A 209 -20.83 6.53 11.71
N LEU A 210 -20.16 7.66 11.89
CA LEU A 210 -20.74 8.82 12.61
C LEU A 210 -21.33 9.89 11.67
N GLY A 211 -21.43 9.58 10.39
CA GLY A 211 -21.97 10.48 9.39
C GLY A 211 -20.92 11.41 8.79
N TYR A 212 -21.31 12.02 7.68
CA TYR A 212 -20.47 12.91 6.90
C TYR A 212 -20.88 14.35 7.18
N THR A 213 -20.29 14.98 8.18
CA THR A 213 -20.60 16.37 8.53
C THR A 213 -19.58 17.36 7.95
N ASN A 214 -18.32 16.93 7.71
CA ASN A 214 -17.28 17.76 7.10
C ASN A 214 -16.12 16.89 6.67
N ILE A 215 -15.50 17.17 5.49
CA ILE A 215 -14.29 16.49 4.99
C ILE A 215 -13.10 16.63 5.94
N THR A 216 -12.99 17.74 6.65
CA THR A 216 -11.94 17.97 7.64
C THR A 216 -12.22 17.31 8.99
N ASN A 217 -13.38 16.70 9.16
CA ASN A 217 -13.70 15.99 10.39
C ASN A 217 -12.97 14.65 10.44
N GLY A 218 -11.97 14.55 11.29
CA GLY A 218 -11.20 13.32 11.52
C GLY A 218 -11.96 12.19 12.21
N LYS A 219 -13.28 12.31 12.43
CA LYS A 219 -14.09 11.36 13.21
C LYS A 219 -15.24 10.75 12.40
N ASN A 220 -15.01 10.39 11.15
CA ASN A 220 -16.05 9.77 10.34
C ASN A 220 -16.40 8.35 10.82
N TYR A 221 -15.39 7.58 11.26
CA TYR A 221 -15.56 6.21 11.72
C TYR A 221 -14.93 6.03 13.08
N GLN A 222 -15.74 5.65 14.08
CA GLN A 222 -15.24 5.25 15.39
C GLN A 222 -14.93 3.75 15.37
N LEU A 223 -13.69 3.38 15.64
CA LEU A 223 -13.32 1.97 15.78
C LEU A 223 -13.90 1.40 17.06
N THR A 224 -14.43 0.20 16.99
CA THR A 224 -15.05 -0.47 18.14
C THR A 224 -13.99 -1.24 18.91
N THR A 225 -13.70 -0.80 20.14
CA THR A 225 -12.69 -1.40 21.04
C THR A 225 -13.37 -2.20 22.16
N TYR A 226 -14.21 -3.17 21.80
CA TYR A 226 -14.88 -4.02 22.77
C TYR A 226 -13.89 -4.95 23.48
N THR A 227 -14.20 -5.30 24.74
CA THR A 227 -13.41 -6.29 25.46
C THR A 227 -13.60 -7.66 24.82
N ASN A 228 -12.51 -8.31 24.45
CA ASN A 228 -12.48 -9.63 23.83
C ASN A 228 -11.40 -10.50 24.50
N ASN A 229 -11.31 -11.77 24.13
CA ASN A 229 -10.33 -12.70 24.66
C ASN A 229 -9.01 -12.70 23.86
N ASN A 230 -8.95 -11.98 22.75
CA ASN A 230 -7.75 -11.87 21.93
C ASN A 230 -6.88 -10.78 22.53
N THR A 231 -5.87 -11.18 23.28
CA THR A 231 -4.97 -10.25 23.96
C THR A 231 -3.53 -10.64 23.75
N THR A 232 -2.64 -9.66 23.75
CA THR A 232 -1.18 -9.84 23.79
C THR A 232 -0.60 -8.97 24.91
N THR A 233 0.54 -9.39 25.45
CA THR A 233 1.24 -8.63 26.50
C THR A 233 2.61 -8.22 25.99
N ILE A 234 2.85 -6.92 25.92
CA ILE A 234 4.12 -6.36 25.47
C ILE A 234 4.59 -5.35 26.50
N GLY A 235 5.82 -5.52 27.03
CA GLY A 235 6.38 -4.61 28.03
C GLY A 235 5.54 -4.49 29.32
N GLY A 236 4.77 -5.53 29.68
CA GLY A 236 3.88 -5.53 30.85
C GLY A 236 2.52 -4.84 30.60
N VAL A 237 2.27 -4.33 29.42
CA VAL A 237 0.96 -3.78 29.04
C VAL A 237 0.16 -4.84 28.29
N ILE A 238 -1.11 -5.02 28.69
CA ILE A 238 -2.05 -5.91 28.00
C ILE A 238 -2.75 -5.11 26.92
N TYR A 239 -2.70 -5.63 25.68
CA TYR A 239 -3.37 -5.07 24.52
C TYR A 239 -4.52 -5.96 24.09
N LEU A 240 -5.66 -5.36 23.82
CA LEU A 240 -6.75 -5.98 23.07
C LEU A 240 -6.39 -6.01 21.60
N GLN A 241 -6.56 -7.15 20.95
CA GLN A 241 -6.29 -7.31 19.52
C GLN A 241 -7.60 -7.31 18.73
N PHE A 242 -7.67 -6.44 17.73
CA PHE A 242 -8.78 -6.33 16.80
C PHE A 242 -8.28 -6.68 15.41
N TYR A 243 -8.86 -7.71 14.83
CA TYR A 243 -8.50 -8.21 13.51
C TYR A 243 -9.43 -7.61 12.46
N GLN A 244 -8.90 -7.36 11.28
CA GLN A 244 -9.73 -7.12 10.11
C GLN A 244 -10.54 -8.38 9.78
N GLU A 245 -11.78 -8.24 9.31
CA GLU A 245 -12.60 -9.37 8.88
C GLU A 245 -12.11 -9.97 7.55
N PHE A 246 -11.56 -9.11 6.69
CA PHE A 246 -10.96 -9.49 5.41
C PHE A 246 -9.82 -8.53 5.05
N SER A 247 -8.93 -8.98 4.16
CA SER A 247 -7.82 -8.16 3.68
C SER A 247 -8.29 -7.00 2.81
N THR A 248 -7.80 -5.79 3.11
CA THR A 248 -8.05 -4.57 2.33
C THR A 248 -6.84 -4.11 1.53
N ILE A 249 -5.76 -4.90 1.53
CA ILE A 249 -4.50 -4.58 0.82
C ILE A 249 -4.70 -4.26 -0.66
N PRO A 250 -5.58 -4.95 -1.42
CA PRO A 250 -5.81 -4.60 -2.82
C PRO A 250 -6.28 -3.16 -3.05
N LEU A 251 -6.77 -2.50 -2.00
CA LEU A 251 -7.21 -1.09 -2.06
C LEU A 251 -6.08 -0.07 -1.84
N TRP A 252 -4.89 -0.53 -1.44
CA TRP A 252 -3.78 0.35 -1.05
C TRP A 252 -2.98 0.85 -2.27
N SER A 253 -2.97 0.08 -3.35
CA SER A 253 -2.33 0.48 -4.59
C SER A 253 -3.37 0.89 -5.64
N PRO A 254 -3.16 1.99 -6.38
CA PRO A 254 -4.00 2.34 -7.51
C PRO A 254 -3.78 1.42 -8.72
N ILE A 255 -2.73 0.57 -8.68
CA ILE A 255 -2.44 -0.40 -9.75
C ILE A 255 -3.31 -1.62 -9.52
N GLN A 256 -4.39 -1.73 -10.29
CA GLN A 256 -5.35 -2.83 -10.19
C GLN A 256 -5.04 -3.97 -11.16
N SER A 257 -4.42 -3.66 -12.29
CA SER A 257 -4.09 -4.65 -13.32
C SER A 257 -2.94 -4.17 -14.20
N ILE A 258 -2.23 -5.11 -14.78
CA ILE A 258 -1.23 -4.86 -15.81
C ILE A 258 -1.73 -5.56 -17.06
N VAL A 259 -1.87 -4.80 -18.15
CA VAL A 259 -2.38 -5.30 -19.41
C VAL A 259 -1.23 -5.36 -20.41
N PHE A 260 -0.97 -6.54 -20.94
CA PHE A 260 -0.07 -6.71 -22.09
C PHE A 260 -0.85 -6.44 -23.36
N VAL A 261 -0.34 -5.52 -24.17
CA VAL A 261 -0.96 -5.16 -25.46
C VAL A 261 0.09 -5.27 -26.55
N SER A 262 -0.27 -5.91 -27.64
CA SER A 262 0.53 -5.98 -28.85
C SER A 262 -0.30 -5.64 -30.08
N SER A 263 0.22 -4.79 -30.96
CA SER A 263 -0.40 -4.51 -32.26
C SER A 263 -0.02 -5.52 -33.34
N LEU A 264 0.99 -6.35 -33.08
CA LEU A 264 1.55 -7.29 -34.05
C LEU A 264 1.28 -8.76 -33.72
N LEU A 265 1.17 -9.06 -32.42
CA LEU A 265 0.96 -10.42 -31.96
C LEU A 265 -0.51 -10.61 -31.56
N PRO A 266 -1.19 -11.66 -32.01
CA PRO A 266 -2.51 -11.99 -31.50
C PRO A 266 -2.38 -12.42 -30.04
N CYS A 267 -2.85 -11.56 -29.14
CA CYS A 267 -2.99 -11.88 -27.72
C CYS A 267 -4.43 -12.35 -27.52
N SER A 268 -4.60 -13.64 -27.27
CA SER A 268 -5.90 -14.16 -26.80
C SER A 268 -6.07 -13.75 -25.32
N PRO A 269 -7.24 -13.22 -24.94
CA PRO A 269 -7.55 -12.94 -23.54
C PRO A 269 -7.64 -14.21 -22.69
#